data_bec6eea3d6e44462ab0e5de9b029d38a
#
_entry.id   bec6eea3d6e44462ab0e5de9b029d38a
#
_cell.length_a   1.000
_cell.length_b   1.000
_cell.length_c   1.000
_cell.angle_alpha   90.00
_cell.angle_beta   90.00
_cell.angle_gamma   90.00
#
_symmetry.space_group_name_H-M   'P 1'
#
loop_
_entity.id
_entity.type
_entity.pdbx_description
1 polymer ?
#
loop_
_entity_poly.entity_id
_entity_poly.type
_entity_poly.pdbx_seq_one_letter_code
_entity_poly.pdbx_strand_id
1 'polypeptide(L)'
;APTIELPDAIDVKSIEKRVKIGVAYDEAFSFYYPASLAALEEKGAELVYFSPLNDSVIPDVDGLVFGGGFPEMFLFQLSSNESMKESIRQANAQGMPIYAECGGLMYLCESIHDFEGSVYKTVGIVPANCVMQQKLQKVGYVTATAKRDTLLGAMNTAIRGHEFHFSTMEPTIDDFPWAFHLEGGRKPQSYDGGYA
;
A
#
# COMPACT_ATOMS: atom_id res chain seq x y z
N ALA A 1 -22.70 41.23 -13.03
CA ALA A 1 -22.36 39.89 -12.53
C ALA A 1 -21.58 40.09 -11.24
N PRO A 2 -21.87 39.35 -10.16
CA PRO A 2 -21.10 39.46 -8.93
C PRO A 2 -19.67 38.97 -9.21
N THR A 3 -18.69 39.80 -8.83
CA THR A 3 -17.28 39.45 -8.85
C THR A 3 -17.03 38.53 -7.65
N ILE A 4 -16.62 37.29 -7.92
CA ILE A 4 -16.18 36.37 -6.86
C ILE A 4 -14.76 36.77 -6.52
N GLU A 5 -14.56 37.40 -5.35
CA GLU A 5 -13.23 37.57 -4.78
C GLU A 5 -12.74 36.19 -4.32
N LEU A 6 -11.68 35.70 -4.95
CA LEU A 6 -10.97 34.51 -4.49
C LEU A 6 -10.28 34.89 -3.17
N PRO A 7 -10.32 34.04 -2.14
CA PRO A 7 -9.55 34.29 -0.94
C PRO A 7 -8.08 34.41 -1.29
N ASP A 8 -7.39 35.36 -0.61
CA ASP A 8 -5.94 35.52 -0.74
C ASP A 8 -5.24 34.17 -0.59
N ALA A 9 -4.23 33.93 -1.41
CA ALA A 9 -3.44 32.72 -1.35
C ALA A 9 -2.95 32.53 0.09
N ILE A 10 -3.32 31.42 0.70
CA ILE A 10 -2.85 31.06 2.03
C ILE A 10 -1.34 31.05 1.96
N ASP A 11 -0.69 31.89 2.77
CA ASP A 11 0.77 31.91 2.90
C ASP A 11 1.19 30.57 3.50
N VAL A 12 1.57 29.63 2.63
CA VAL A 12 2.05 28.30 3.02
C VAL A 12 3.40 28.55 3.68
N LYS A 13 3.39 28.76 5.00
CA LYS A 13 4.61 28.72 5.78
C LYS A 13 5.37 27.47 5.39
N SER A 14 6.62 27.63 4.97
CA SER A 14 7.49 26.51 4.65
C SER A 14 7.56 25.57 5.85
N ILE A 15 6.89 24.43 5.75
CA ILE A 15 6.91 23.41 6.81
C ILE A 15 8.29 22.76 6.74
N GLU A 16 8.99 22.75 7.87
CA GLU A 16 10.28 22.05 7.96
C GLU A 16 10.06 20.57 7.68
N LYS A 17 10.68 20.06 6.63
CA LYS A 17 10.62 18.64 6.27
C LYS A 17 11.47 17.83 7.24
N ARG A 18 10.82 16.88 7.93
CA ARG A 18 11.40 16.11 9.04
C ARG A 18 11.71 14.68 8.69
N VAL A 19 10.98 14.12 7.72
CA VAL A 19 11.12 12.73 7.28
C VAL A 19 11.01 12.67 5.77
N LYS A 20 11.75 11.73 5.15
CA LYS A 20 11.61 11.39 3.75
C LYS A 20 10.76 10.13 3.60
N ILE A 21 9.77 10.18 2.74
CA ILE A 21 8.90 9.02 2.43
C ILE A 21 9.08 8.66 0.97
N GLY A 22 9.57 7.45 0.72
CA GLY A 22 9.62 6.86 -0.60
C GLY A 22 8.23 6.44 -1.06
N VAL A 23 7.77 6.99 -2.19
CA VAL A 23 6.48 6.67 -2.78
C VAL A 23 6.71 5.87 -4.06
N ALA A 24 6.29 4.61 -4.07
CA ALA A 24 6.34 3.77 -5.26
C ALA A 24 5.36 4.31 -6.31
N TYR A 25 5.88 4.84 -7.42
CA TYR A 25 5.06 5.49 -8.43
C TYR A 25 5.56 5.16 -9.85
N ASP A 26 4.79 4.32 -10.53
CA ASP A 26 4.99 3.95 -11.93
C ASP A 26 3.68 3.37 -12.52
N GLU A 27 3.77 2.71 -13.65
CA GLU A 27 2.61 2.13 -14.33
C GLU A 27 1.95 0.99 -13.50
N ALA A 28 2.70 0.31 -12.64
CA ALA A 28 2.16 -0.74 -11.77
C ALA A 28 1.52 -0.17 -10.49
N PHE A 29 1.98 1.00 -10.02
CA PHE A 29 1.58 1.62 -8.74
C PHE A 29 1.23 3.09 -8.96
N SER A 30 0.02 3.36 -9.45
CA SER A 30 -0.41 4.72 -9.82
C SER A 30 -1.66 5.22 -9.09
N PHE A 31 -2.27 4.40 -8.24
CA PHE A 31 -3.51 4.76 -7.55
C PHE A 31 -3.20 5.41 -6.21
N TYR A 32 -3.14 6.73 -6.23
CA TYR A 32 -2.97 7.57 -5.06
C TYR A 32 -4.05 8.64 -5.01
N TYR A 33 -4.47 8.98 -3.81
CA TYR A 33 -5.30 10.17 -3.59
C TYR A 33 -4.38 11.37 -3.41
N PRO A 34 -4.44 12.39 -4.30
CA PRO A 34 -3.60 13.58 -4.18
C PRO A 34 -3.71 14.26 -2.82
N ALA A 35 -4.92 14.27 -2.24
CA ALA A 35 -5.16 14.82 -0.91
C ALA A 35 -4.41 14.07 0.20
N SER A 36 -4.22 12.74 0.07
CA SER A 36 -3.46 11.95 1.04
C SER A 36 -1.96 12.25 0.96
N LEU A 37 -1.43 12.38 -0.25
CA LEU A 37 -0.02 12.78 -0.46
C LEU A 37 0.23 14.20 0.05
N ALA A 38 -0.66 15.16 -0.27
CA ALA A 38 -0.58 16.52 0.23
C ALA A 38 -0.64 16.57 1.77
N ALA A 39 -1.48 15.76 2.40
CA ALA A 39 -1.57 15.68 3.86
C ALA A 39 -0.25 15.18 4.51
N LEU A 40 0.48 14.26 3.86
CA LEU A 40 1.81 13.85 4.33
C LEU A 40 2.80 15.04 4.26
N GLU A 41 2.82 15.77 3.16
CA GLU A 41 3.67 16.96 2.99
C GLU A 41 3.33 18.05 3.99
N GLU A 42 2.04 18.30 4.24
CA GLU A 42 1.55 19.25 5.28
C GLU A 42 1.95 18.82 6.70
N LYS A 43 2.23 17.56 6.93
CA LYS A 43 2.74 17.03 8.20
C LYS A 43 4.27 17.01 8.30
N GLY A 44 4.96 17.46 7.26
CA GLY A 44 6.42 17.59 7.24
C GLY A 44 7.13 16.43 6.55
N ALA A 45 6.43 15.64 5.72
CA ALA A 45 7.08 14.65 4.87
C ALA A 45 7.66 15.31 3.60
N GLU A 46 8.83 14.82 3.19
CA GLU A 46 9.38 14.98 1.84
C GLU A 46 9.07 13.72 1.05
N LEU A 47 8.29 13.85 -0.03
CA LEU A 47 7.96 12.70 -0.87
C LEU A 47 9.03 12.48 -1.93
N VAL A 48 9.62 11.29 -1.93
CA VAL A 48 10.65 10.87 -2.90
C VAL A 48 10.06 9.75 -3.75
N TYR A 49 9.76 10.04 -5.00
CA TYR A 49 9.14 9.05 -5.90
C TYR A 49 10.20 8.09 -6.46
N PHE A 50 9.84 6.81 -6.56
CA PHE A 50 10.68 5.77 -7.16
C PHE A 50 9.82 4.76 -7.93
N SER A 51 10.43 4.03 -8.85
CA SER A 51 9.75 3.07 -9.72
C SER A 51 10.19 1.63 -9.41
N PRO A 52 9.35 0.80 -8.78
CA PRO A 52 9.62 -0.63 -8.65
C PRO A 52 9.86 -1.35 -9.98
N LEU A 53 9.33 -0.84 -11.09
CA LEU A 53 9.55 -1.40 -12.42
C LEU A 53 10.93 -1.06 -12.98
N ASN A 54 11.43 0.17 -12.77
CA ASN A 54 12.55 0.71 -13.54
C ASN A 54 13.79 1.00 -12.69
N ASP A 55 13.63 1.29 -11.38
CA ASP A 55 14.75 1.54 -10.49
C ASP A 55 15.31 0.23 -9.95
N SER A 56 16.60 0.23 -9.63
CA SER A 56 17.28 -0.96 -9.11
C SER A 56 17.19 -1.11 -7.60
N VAL A 57 17.00 0.00 -6.87
CA VAL A 57 16.94 0.04 -5.41
C VAL A 57 16.00 1.15 -4.96
N ILE A 58 15.50 1.06 -3.72
CA ILE A 58 14.76 2.15 -3.09
C ILE A 58 15.66 3.38 -2.88
N PRO A 59 15.11 4.60 -2.88
CA PRO A 59 15.87 5.81 -2.53
C PRO A 59 16.25 5.84 -1.03
N ASP A 60 17.13 6.76 -0.67
CA ASP A 60 17.49 7.03 0.74
C ASP A 60 16.36 7.78 1.45
N VAL A 61 15.53 7.03 2.19
CA VAL A 61 14.29 7.49 2.83
C VAL A 61 14.07 6.84 4.19
N ASP A 62 13.19 7.43 5.00
CA ASP A 62 12.87 6.98 6.36
C ASP A 62 11.67 6.01 6.42
N GLY A 63 10.90 5.90 5.34
CA GLY A 63 9.74 5.01 5.23
C GLY A 63 9.27 4.85 3.79
N LEU A 64 8.47 3.83 3.52
CA LEU A 64 7.97 3.51 2.19
C LEU A 64 6.45 3.48 2.14
N VAL A 65 5.89 3.94 1.03
CA VAL A 65 4.47 3.85 0.70
C VAL A 65 4.30 3.21 -0.67
N PHE A 66 3.56 2.11 -0.71
CA PHE A 66 3.14 1.43 -1.93
C PHE A 66 1.63 1.59 -2.07
N GLY A 67 1.18 2.38 -3.02
CA GLY A 67 -0.23 2.58 -3.32
C GLY A 67 -0.84 1.43 -4.10
N GLY A 68 -2.10 1.61 -4.46
CA GLY A 68 -2.80 0.71 -5.36
C GLY A 68 -2.32 0.81 -6.80
N GLY A 69 -2.80 -0.08 -7.62
CA GLY A 69 -2.48 -0.17 -9.04
C GLY A 69 -2.81 -1.54 -9.59
N PHE A 70 -2.16 -1.87 -10.71
CA PHE A 70 -2.32 -3.15 -11.40
C PHE A 70 -0.99 -3.88 -11.56
N PRO A 71 -0.33 -4.33 -10.47
CA PRO A 71 0.94 -5.05 -10.55
C PRO A 71 0.83 -6.34 -11.36
N GLU A 72 -0.36 -6.96 -11.43
CA GLU A 72 -0.62 -8.16 -12.21
C GLU A 72 -0.40 -7.97 -13.72
N MET A 73 -0.40 -6.74 -14.21
CA MET A 73 -0.09 -6.43 -15.62
C MET A 73 1.41 -6.38 -15.90
N PHE A 74 2.25 -6.35 -14.85
CA PHE A 74 3.70 -6.13 -14.95
C PHE A 74 4.50 -7.22 -14.21
N LEU A 75 3.90 -8.40 -13.99
CA LEU A 75 4.46 -9.45 -13.13
C LEU A 75 5.85 -9.92 -13.55
N PHE A 76 6.09 -10.06 -14.86
CA PHE A 76 7.41 -10.45 -15.35
C PHE A 76 8.49 -9.42 -14.97
N GLN A 77 8.21 -8.13 -15.17
CA GLN A 77 9.16 -7.05 -14.86
C GLN A 77 9.40 -6.95 -13.34
N LEU A 78 8.33 -6.89 -12.54
CA LEU A 78 8.39 -6.82 -11.08
C LEU A 78 9.11 -8.05 -10.48
N SER A 79 8.82 -9.26 -10.96
CA SER A 79 9.46 -10.49 -10.47
C SER A 79 10.93 -10.58 -10.86
N SER A 80 11.31 -10.02 -12.01
CA SER A 80 12.69 -10.04 -12.51
C SER A 80 13.58 -8.99 -11.86
N ASN A 81 13.02 -7.94 -11.26
CA ASN A 81 13.77 -6.87 -10.61
C ASN A 81 14.23 -7.30 -9.19
N GLU A 82 15.16 -8.25 -9.13
CA GLU A 82 15.63 -8.84 -7.87
C GLU A 82 16.32 -7.82 -6.98
N SER A 83 17.08 -6.88 -7.55
CA SER A 83 17.80 -5.85 -6.79
C SER A 83 16.82 -4.90 -6.05
N MET A 84 15.73 -4.49 -6.68
CA MET A 84 14.67 -3.71 -6.03
C MET A 84 14.03 -4.50 -4.89
N LYS A 85 13.63 -5.76 -5.15
CA LYS A 85 13.02 -6.62 -4.12
C LYS A 85 13.95 -6.82 -2.93
N GLU A 86 15.24 -7.05 -3.18
CA GLU A 86 16.23 -7.21 -2.13
C GLU A 86 16.42 -5.92 -1.31
N SER A 87 16.43 -4.75 -1.95
CA SER A 87 16.54 -3.49 -1.22
C SER A 87 15.33 -3.23 -0.29
N ILE A 88 14.12 -3.62 -0.72
CA ILE A 88 12.91 -3.55 0.13
C ILE A 88 13.00 -4.54 1.31
N ARG A 89 13.46 -5.79 1.05
CA ARG A 89 13.66 -6.79 2.12
C ARG A 89 14.66 -6.30 3.17
N GLN A 90 15.77 -5.70 2.74
CA GLN A 90 16.78 -5.15 3.64
C GLN A 90 16.23 -3.98 4.46
N ALA A 91 15.48 -3.07 3.85
CA ALA A 91 14.81 -1.97 4.55
C ALA A 91 13.84 -2.49 5.62
N ASN A 92 13.01 -3.49 5.28
CA ASN A 92 12.11 -4.14 6.22
C ASN A 92 12.87 -4.82 7.38
N ALA A 93 13.94 -5.53 7.07
CA ALA A 93 14.77 -6.19 8.09
C ALA A 93 15.46 -5.21 9.04
N GLN A 94 15.70 -3.98 8.60
CA GLN A 94 16.22 -2.87 9.41
C GLN A 94 15.13 -2.13 10.19
N GLY A 95 13.87 -2.54 10.06
CA GLY A 95 12.73 -1.95 10.77
C GLY A 95 12.19 -0.67 10.13
N MET A 96 12.48 -0.41 8.85
CA MET A 96 11.90 0.72 8.14
C MET A 96 10.36 0.57 8.07
N PRO A 97 9.59 1.60 8.44
CA PRO A 97 8.14 1.58 8.30
C PRO A 97 7.73 1.46 6.83
N ILE A 98 6.86 0.51 6.52
CA ILE A 98 6.33 0.27 5.17
C ILE A 98 4.80 0.25 5.23
N TYR A 99 4.17 1.12 4.46
CA TYR A 99 2.72 1.12 4.26
C TYR A 99 2.37 0.68 2.85
N ALA A 100 1.41 -0.22 2.71
CA ALA A 100 0.99 -0.73 1.41
C ALA A 100 -0.51 -0.94 1.32
N GLU A 101 -1.10 -0.57 0.18
CA GLU A 101 -2.51 -0.77 -0.13
C GLU A 101 -2.69 -1.57 -1.43
N CYS A 102 -3.71 -2.41 -1.48
CA CYS A 102 -4.17 -3.08 -2.70
C CYS A 102 -3.02 -3.72 -3.50
N GLY A 103 -2.71 -3.20 -4.70
CA GLY A 103 -1.60 -3.67 -5.53
C GLY A 103 -0.23 -3.60 -4.84
N GLY A 104 0.00 -2.58 -4.01
CA GLY A 104 1.22 -2.48 -3.21
C GLY A 104 1.34 -3.61 -2.19
N LEU A 105 0.24 -3.98 -1.51
CA LEU A 105 0.23 -5.13 -0.61
C LEU A 105 0.49 -6.44 -1.37
N MET A 106 -0.10 -6.62 -2.55
CA MET A 106 0.16 -7.78 -3.40
C MET A 106 1.65 -7.93 -3.73
N TYR A 107 2.32 -6.83 -4.07
CA TYR A 107 3.75 -6.83 -4.40
C TYR A 107 4.64 -7.18 -3.19
N LEU A 108 4.22 -6.86 -1.98
CA LEU A 108 4.95 -7.20 -0.75
C LEU A 108 4.78 -8.65 -0.31
N CYS A 109 3.80 -9.38 -0.84
CA CYS A 109 3.59 -10.80 -0.60
C CYS A 109 4.73 -11.67 -1.16
N GLU A 110 4.71 -12.98 -0.90
CA GLU A 110 5.70 -13.94 -1.42
C GLU A 110 5.57 -14.14 -2.93
N SER A 111 4.33 -14.16 -3.42
CA SER A 111 4.05 -14.30 -4.85
C SER A 111 2.70 -13.71 -5.25
N ILE A 112 2.57 -13.44 -6.54
CA ILE A 112 1.30 -13.18 -7.20
C ILE A 112 1.06 -14.30 -8.22
N HIS A 113 -0.12 -14.92 -8.14
CA HIS A 113 -0.61 -15.88 -9.13
C HIS A 113 -1.52 -15.14 -10.09
N ASP A 114 -1.19 -15.17 -11.37
CA ASP A 114 -1.98 -14.49 -12.40
C ASP A 114 -3.32 -15.21 -12.71
N PHE A 115 -4.07 -14.72 -13.68
CA PHE A 115 -5.35 -15.30 -14.08
C PHE A 115 -5.24 -16.67 -14.74
N GLU A 116 -4.06 -17.05 -15.23
CA GLU A 116 -3.75 -18.34 -15.83
C GLU A 116 -3.14 -19.33 -14.83
N GLY A 117 -2.88 -18.87 -13.60
CA GLY A 117 -2.26 -19.66 -12.54
C GLY A 117 -0.73 -19.70 -12.58
N SER A 118 -0.10 -18.87 -13.42
CA SER A 118 1.35 -18.69 -13.37
C SER A 118 1.77 -17.96 -12.12
N VAL A 119 2.88 -18.39 -11.52
CA VAL A 119 3.36 -17.88 -10.22
C VAL A 119 4.56 -16.98 -10.41
N TYR A 120 4.47 -15.76 -9.91
CA TYR A 120 5.53 -14.77 -9.97
C TYR A 120 5.98 -14.40 -8.55
N LYS A 121 7.26 -14.65 -8.23
CA LYS A 121 7.83 -14.28 -6.93
C LYS A 121 7.96 -12.77 -6.82
N THR A 122 7.48 -12.22 -5.70
CA THR A 122 7.50 -10.80 -5.41
C THR A 122 8.42 -10.48 -4.23
N VAL A 123 8.20 -9.45 -3.45
CA VAL A 123 9.15 -9.02 -2.39
C VAL A 123 9.28 -10.08 -1.29
N GLY A 124 8.18 -10.66 -0.83
CA GLY A 124 8.20 -11.76 0.15
C GLY A 124 8.37 -11.34 1.61
N ILE A 125 8.03 -10.10 1.97
CA ILE A 125 8.03 -9.67 3.39
C ILE A 125 6.69 -9.91 4.07
N VAL A 126 5.62 -10.13 3.32
CA VAL A 126 4.31 -10.58 3.81
C VAL A 126 4.19 -12.07 3.53
N PRO A 127 4.04 -12.94 4.55
CA PRO A 127 4.00 -14.40 4.37
C PRO A 127 2.64 -14.87 3.83
N ALA A 128 2.33 -14.47 2.62
CA ALA A 128 1.09 -14.80 1.90
C ALA A 128 1.32 -14.82 0.40
N ASN A 129 0.48 -15.55 -0.32
CA ASN A 129 0.37 -15.49 -1.77
C ASN A 129 -0.87 -14.67 -2.15
N CYS A 130 -0.78 -13.86 -3.19
CA CYS A 130 -1.93 -13.22 -3.80
C CYS A 130 -2.37 -14.00 -5.04
N VAL A 131 -3.66 -14.35 -5.12
CA VAL A 131 -4.22 -15.11 -6.24
C VAL A 131 -5.25 -14.25 -6.96
N MET A 132 -5.02 -13.97 -8.24
CA MET A 132 -5.94 -13.21 -9.08
C MET A 132 -7.20 -14.01 -9.37
N GLN A 133 -8.36 -13.37 -9.24
CA GLN A 133 -9.67 -13.99 -9.41
C GLN A 133 -10.41 -13.36 -10.60
N GLN A 134 -11.11 -14.19 -11.38
CA GLN A 134 -11.92 -13.72 -12.52
C GLN A 134 -13.09 -12.81 -12.10
N LYS A 135 -13.50 -12.86 -10.84
CA LYS A 135 -14.61 -12.07 -10.31
C LYS A 135 -14.12 -11.12 -9.23
N LEU A 136 -14.77 -9.96 -9.15
CA LEU A 136 -14.57 -9.01 -8.07
C LEU A 136 -14.83 -9.70 -6.72
N GLN A 137 -13.83 -9.68 -5.85
CA GLN A 137 -13.89 -10.36 -4.55
C GLN A 137 -14.54 -9.47 -3.49
N LYS A 138 -14.10 -8.22 -3.41
CA LYS A 138 -14.60 -7.27 -2.44
C LYS A 138 -14.87 -5.92 -3.09
N VAL A 139 -15.95 -5.28 -2.65
CA VAL A 139 -16.26 -3.88 -2.96
C VAL A 139 -17.15 -3.30 -1.86
N GLY A 140 -16.79 -2.13 -1.37
CA GLY A 140 -17.62 -1.36 -0.44
C GLY A 140 -16.85 -0.69 0.67
N TYR A 141 -17.58 0.05 1.48
CA TYR A 141 -17.03 0.71 2.66
C TYR A 141 -16.96 -0.27 3.82
N VAL A 142 -15.87 -0.19 4.57
CA VAL A 142 -15.62 -1.03 5.74
C VAL A 142 -15.18 -0.18 6.93
N THR A 143 -15.42 -0.70 8.12
CA THR A 143 -14.75 -0.28 9.35
C THR A 143 -13.70 -1.32 9.67
N ALA A 144 -12.45 -0.88 9.74
CA ALA A 144 -11.29 -1.70 10.09
C ALA A 144 -10.90 -1.42 11.53
N THR A 145 -11.05 -2.40 12.42
CA THR A 145 -10.60 -2.30 13.82
C THR A 145 -9.25 -2.98 13.96
N ALA A 146 -8.25 -2.24 14.43
CA ALA A 146 -6.88 -2.75 14.58
C ALA A 146 -6.83 -3.87 15.64
N LYS A 147 -6.32 -5.04 15.25
CA LYS A 147 -6.11 -6.21 16.14
C LYS A 147 -4.80 -6.12 16.92
N ARG A 148 -3.91 -5.24 16.50
CA ARG A 148 -2.59 -4.94 17.09
C ARG A 148 -2.19 -3.51 16.80
N ASP A 149 -1.09 -3.05 17.36
CA ASP A 149 -0.51 -1.77 16.98
C ASP A 149 -0.05 -1.81 15.52
N THR A 150 -0.37 -0.76 14.77
CA THR A 150 -0.04 -0.60 13.35
C THR A 150 0.45 0.82 13.10
N LEU A 151 0.96 1.10 11.90
CA LEU A 151 1.28 2.47 11.48
C LEU A 151 0.04 3.39 11.48
N LEU A 152 -1.16 2.83 11.37
CA LEU A 152 -2.41 3.59 11.31
C LEU A 152 -3.05 3.84 12.69
N GLY A 153 -2.54 3.20 13.74
CA GLY A 153 -3.03 3.39 15.10
C GLY A 153 -2.78 2.22 16.02
N ALA A 154 -3.00 2.46 17.31
CA ALA A 154 -2.90 1.44 18.34
C ALA A 154 -4.02 0.38 18.21
N MET A 155 -3.81 -0.77 18.84
CA MET A 155 -4.81 -1.84 18.97
C MET A 155 -6.18 -1.27 19.40
N ASN A 156 -7.25 -1.77 18.80
CA ASN A 156 -8.64 -1.34 18.94
C ASN A 156 -8.98 0.03 18.31
N THR A 157 -8.05 0.69 17.61
CA THR A 157 -8.40 1.87 16.82
C THR A 157 -9.28 1.45 15.65
N ALA A 158 -10.42 2.13 15.47
CA ALA A 158 -11.33 1.91 14.36
C ALA A 158 -11.11 2.95 13.26
N ILE A 159 -10.91 2.50 12.04
CA ILE A 159 -10.65 3.31 10.86
C ILE A 159 -11.71 3.00 9.81
N ARG A 160 -12.21 4.02 9.12
CA ARG A 160 -13.12 3.85 7.99
C ARG A 160 -12.33 3.86 6.69
N GLY A 161 -12.65 2.91 5.83
CA GLY A 161 -12.02 2.78 4.52
C GLY A 161 -12.97 2.16 3.51
N HIS A 162 -12.41 1.77 2.38
CA HIS A 162 -13.12 1.00 1.38
C HIS A 162 -12.22 -0.10 0.84
N GLU A 163 -12.82 -1.15 0.31
CA GLU A 163 -12.15 -2.22 -0.39
C GLU A 163 -12.64 -2.28 -1.83
N PHE A 164 -11.72 -2.56 -2.72
CA PHE A 164 -12.01 -2.86 -4.12
C PHE A 164 -10.87 -3.72 -4.68
N HIS A 165 -11.09 -5.03 -4.79
CA HIS A 165 -10.04 -5.92 -5.31
C HIS A 165 -10.60 -7.21 -5.94
N PHE A 166 -9.86 -7.72 -6.92
CA PHE A 166 -10.10 -8.98 -7.61
C PHE A 166 -9.25 -10.12 -7.05
N SER A 167 -8.22 -9.84 -6.26
CA SER A 167 -7.34 -10.84 -5.69
C SER A 167 -7.84 -11.37 -4.34
N THR A 168 -7.40 -12.57 -3.99
CA THR A 168 -7.46 -13.11 -2.62
C THR A 168 -6.05 -13.21 -2.06
N MET A 169 -5.90 -12.98 -0.76
CA MET A 169 -4.64 -13.18 -0.05
C MET A 169 -4.72 -14.50 0.72
N GLU A 170 -3.78 -15.39 0.46
CA GLU A 170 -3.68 -16.72 1.03
C GLU A 170 -2.42 -16.80 1.91
N PRO A 171 -2.57 -16.75 3.26
CA PRO A 171 -1.45 -16.90 4.18
C PRO A 171 -0.67 -18.18 3.94
N THR A 172 0.67 -18.11 4.08
CA THR A 172 1.59 -19.25 3.98
C THR A 172 2.01 -19.79 5.33
N ILE A 173 1.56 -19.15 6.43
CA ILE A 173 1.82 -19.55 7.81
C ILE A 173 0.49 -19.67 8.58
N ASP A 174 0.44 -20.57 9.57
CA ASP A 174 -0.78 -20.86 10.33
C ASP A 174 -1.23 -19.68 11.19
N ASP A 175 -0.32 -19.04 11.94
CA ASP A 175 -0.62 -17.91 12.83
C ASP A 175 -0.36 -16.58 12.11
N PHE A 176 -1.06 -16.35 11.00
CA PHE A 176 -0.89 -15.13 10.23
C PHE A 176 -1.29 -13.88 11.04
N PRO A 177 -0.39 -12.88 11.16
CA PRO A 177 -0.62 -11.72 11.99
C PRO A 177 -1.55 -10.69 11.32
N TRP A 178 -2.85 -11.00 11.26
CA TRP A 178 -3.86 -10.10 10.73
C TRP A 178 -3.83 -8.75 11.45
N ALA A 179 -3.76 -7.67 10.66
CA ALA A 179 -3.72 -6.31 11.19
C ALA A 179 -5.09 -5.83 11.69
N PHE A 180 -6.16 -6.19 11.00
CA PHE A 180 -7.48 -5.63 11.21
C PHE A 180 -8.56 -6.69 11.25
N HIS A 181 -9.59 -6.41 12.06
CA HIS A 181 -10.91 -7.00 11.92
C HIS A 181 -11.77 -6.02 11.10
N LEU A 182 -12.33 -6.50 9.99
CA LEU A 182 -13.07 -5.72 9.00
C LEU A 182 -14.56 -6.01 9.07
N GLU A 183 -15.38 -4.97 9.15
CA GLU A 183 -16.83 -5.06 9.14
C GLU A 183 -17.40 -4.15 8.06
N GLY A 184 -18.32 -4.67 7.24
CA GLY A 184 -19.00 -3.89 6.20
C GLY A 184 -18.95 -4.54 4.83
N GLY A 185 -18.77 -3.72 3.78
CA GLY A 185 -18.83 -4.15 2.40
C GLY A 185 -20.26 -4.12 1.82
N ARG A 186 -20.40 -4.50 0.54
CA ARG A 186 -21.69 -4.50 -0.17
C ARG A 186 -22.71 -5.46 0.44
N LYS A 187 -22.24 -6.55 1.04
CA LYS A 187 -23.01 -7.45 1.90
C LYS A 187 -22.36 -7.40 3.26
N PRO A 188 -23.13 -7.15 4.35
CA PRO A 188 -22.56 -7.12 5.69
C PRO A 188 -21.80 -8.41 5.98
N GLN A 189 -20.51 -8.30 6.19
CA GLN A 189 -19.60 -9.41 6.49
C GLN A 189 -18.57 -8.93 7.52
N SER A 190 -18.06 -9.87 8.30
CA SER A 190 -16.88 -9.61 9.16
C SER A 190 -15.82 -10.65 8.85
N TYR A 191 -14.56 -10.21 8.78
CA TYR A 191 -13.40 -11.03 8.46
C TYR A 191 -12.12 -10.31 8.86
N ASP A 192 -11.04 -11.05 8.93
CA ASP A 192 -9.73 -10.47 9.21
C ASP A 192 -9.03 -10.09 7.90
N GLY A 193 -8.25 -9.00 7.93
CA GLY A 193 -7.54 -8.50 6.75
C GLY A 193 -6.32 -7.67 7.11
N GLY A 194 -5.48 -7.42 6.08
CA GLY A 194 -4.21 -6.72 6.23
C GLY A 194 -3.17 -7.52 6.99
N TYR A 195 -1.95 -7.00 7.02
CA TYR A 195 -0.79 -7.58 7.69
C TYR A 195 -0.08 -6.51 8.54
N ALA A 196 0.42 -6.85 9.73
CA ALA A 196 1.21 -5.97 10.57
C ALA A 196 2.17 -6.75 11.48
#